data_7484c65ce85f704f3d6dbedaf5170d18
#
_entry.id   7484c65ce85f704f3d6dbedaf5170d18
#
_cell.length_a   1.000
_cell.length_b   1.000
_cell.length_c   1.000
_cell.angle_alpha   90.00
_cell.angle_beta   90.00
_cell.angle_gamma   90.00
#
_symmetry.space_group_name_H-M   'P 1'
#
loop_
_entity.id
_entity.type
_entity.pdbx_description
1 polymer ?
#
loop_
_entity_poly.entity_id
_entity_poly.type
_entity_poly.pdbx_seq_one_letter_code
_entity_poly.pdbx_strand_id
1 'polypeptide(L)'
;MMRTVIALGWLVAVTLSPTAASAWGYQGHRVVGAIADRLLTPAAKAQVQQILNEGDTRGIDLRKAAPWLDCVKSVVRHDDGRFHYEVDPDHLEYEVPCTPFNAARERARMVDYVGRNWSTCSYTPDGFERGCHNTFHFADVAIQRDSFDRNFQGTNPHDLVATISAAIAVLQGKPIPPPFPFSIKDKKEALLLLAHLMGDLHQPLHIGSVYLDPDGRLVDPDVAHKIEPETETIGGNAIQDGVAVSFQTLNLHHEWDDIPTDLGDAATSELVDAAKAVPPSPGLPEAWPVAWATDTLLVAHDAFKGLGFKPTSPPAQNKWIVTFDNHMDYLQTSDAIKRKQLAKGGARLAELLNAIWQ
;
A
#
# COMPACT_ATOMS: atom_id res chain seq x y z
N MET A 1 -52.50 -37.33 -20.84
CA MET A 1 -52.19 -35.92 -20.50
C MET A 1 -50.95 -35.88 -19.62
N MET A 2 -49.80 -35.61 -20.24
CA MET A 2 -48.51 -35.59 -19.56
C MET A 2 -48.16 -34.11 -19.25
N ARG A 3 -48.07 -33.75 -17.98
CA ARG A 3 -47.70 -32.39 -17.54
C ARG A 3 -46.20 -32.31 -17.45
N THR A 4 -45.59 -31.55 -18.35
CA THR A 4 -44.15 -31.20 -18.30
C THR A 4 -43.93 -30.12 -17.25
N VAL A 5 -43.17 -30.43 -16.21
CA VAL A 5 -42.71 -29.45 -15.20
C VAL A 5 -41.39 -28.88 -15.71
N ILE A 6 -41.38 -27.59 -16.04
CA ILE A 6 -40.17 -26.83 -16.37
C ILE A 6 -39.61 -26.31 -15.06
N ALA A 7 -38.49 -26.86 -14.64
CA ALA A 7 -37.71 -26.33 -13.51
C ALA A 7 -36.86 -25.14 -13.98
N LEU A 8 -37.23 -23.93 -13.56
CA LEU A 8 -36.37 -22.72 -13.72
C LEU A 8 -35.22 -22.78 -12.72
N GLY A 9 -34.06 -23.12 -13.21
CA GLY A 9 -32.83 -22.99 -12.40
C GLY A 9 -32.42 -21.52 -12.32
N TRP A 10 -32.42 -20.97 -11.11
CA TRP A 10 -31.82 -19.66 -10.82
C TRP A 10 -30.27 -19.81 -10.82
N LEU A 11 -29.63 -19.24 -11.84
CA LEU A 11 -28.19 -19.00 -11.79
C LEU A 11 -27.97 -17.83 -10.83
N VAL A 12 -27.49 -18.14 -9.64
CA VAL A 12 -26.93 -17.13 -8.74
C VAL A 12 -25.56 -16.78 -9.31
N ALA A 13 -25.44 -15.62 -9.94
CA ALA A 13 -24.17 -15.04 -10.29
C ALA A 13 -23.52 -14.57 -8.97
N VAL A 14 -22.58 -15.36 -8.47
CA VAL A 14 -21.69 -14.92 -7.39
C VAL A 14 -20.78 -13.88 -8.00
N THR A 15 -21.06 -12.62 -7.76
CA THR A 15 -20.14 -11.52 -8.02
C THR A 15 -19.03 -11.60 -6.98
N LEU A 16 -17.91 -12.24 -7.32
CA LEU A 16 -16.68 -12.15 -6.54
C LEU A 16 -16.20 -10.70 -6.63
N SER A 17 -16.43 -9.94 -5.58
CA SER A 17 -15.80 -8.63 -5.43
C SER A 17 -14.30 -8.82 -5.39
N PRO A 18 -13.51 -8.06 -6.15
CA PRO A 18 -12.06 -8.12 -6.06
C PRO A 18 -11.66 -7.71 -4.63
N THR A 19 -10.94 -8.58 -3.94
CA THR A 19 -10.26 -8.22 -2.70
C THR A 19 -9.36 -7.02 -3.01
N ALA A 20 -9.59 -5.90 -2.34
CA ALA A 20 -8.70 -4.76 -2.45
C ALA A 20 -7.30 -5.21 -2.05
N ALA A 21 -6.30 -5.00 -2.92
CA ALA A 21 -4.92 -5.23 -2.57
C ALA A 21 -4.61 -4.41 -1.31
N SER A 22 -4.24 -5.08 -0.25
CA SER A 22 -3.62 -4.44 0.91
C SER A 22 -2.16 -4.28 0.56
N ALA A 23 -1.62 -3.08 0.72
CA ALA A 23 -0.18 -2.85 0.88
C ALA A 23 0.38 -3.82 1.92
N TRP A 24 1.71 -3.89 2.14
CA TRP A 24 2.21 -4.82 3.18
C TRP A 24 1.09 -5.27 4.10
N GLY A 25 0.70 -6.52 4.15
CA GLY A 25 -0.40 -6.94 5.03
C GLY A 25 -0.24 -6.26 6.39
N TYR A 26 -1.29 -6.06 7.13
CA TYR A 26 -1.27 -5.30 8.39
C TYR A 26 -0.09 -5.65 9.32
N GLN A 27 0.44 -6.87 9.22
CA GLN A 27 1.61 -7.33 9.98
C GLN A 27 2.89 -6.58 9.56
N GLY A 28 3.13 -6.40 8.27
CA GLY A 28 4.29 -5.67 7.76
C GLY A 28 4.25 -4.20 8.16
N HIS A 29 3.10 -3.53 8.06
CA HIS A 29 2.93 -2.16 8.55
C HIS A 29 3.22 -2.07 10.05
N ARG A 30 2.74 -3.02 10.85
CA ARG A 30 3.02 -3.07 12.29
C ARG A 30 4.50 -3.28 12.59
N VAL A 31 5.20 -4.10 11.82
CA VAL A 31 6.66 -4.28 11.95
C VAL A 31 7.39 -2.97 11.69
N VAL A 32 7.06 -2.26 10.61
CA VAL A 32 7.65 -0.94 10.28
C VAL A 32 7.41 0.06 11.41
N GLY A 33 6.16 0.18 11.89
CA GLY A 33 5.83 1.04 13.03
C GLY A 33 6.56 0.65 14.32
N ALA A 34 6.65 -0.66 14.61
CA ALA A 34 7.34 -1.17 15.79
C ALA A 34 8.86 -0.91 15.77
N ILE A 35 9.50 -1.03 14.61
CA ILE A 35 10.91 -0.66 14.43
C ILE A 35 11.10 0.83 14.68
N ALA A 36 10.25 1.67 14.09
CA ALA A 36 10.30 3.12 14.28
C ALA A 36 10.14 3.50 15.76
N ASP A 37 9.18 2.94 16.48
CA ASP A 37 8.98 3.17 17.93
C ASP A 37 10.23 2.88 18.77
N ARG A 38 11.09 1.95 18.31
CA ARG A 38 12.34 1.59 19.00
C ARG A 38 13.49 2.56 18.72
N LEU A 39 13.40 3.32 17.61
CA LEU A 39 14.45 4.21 17.11
C LEU A 39 14.14 5.70 17.33
N LEU A 40 12.93 6.04 17.80
CA LEU A 40 12.59 7.43 18.13
C LEU A 40 13.46 7.98 19.23
N THR A 41 13.91 9.24 19.07
CA THR A 41 14.48 10.04 20.17
C THR A 41 13.42 10.27 21.24
N PRO A 42 13.81 10.58 22.50
CA PRO A 42 12.85 10.91 23.55
C PRO A 42 11.90 12.06 23.17
N ALA A 43 12.40 13.09 22.47
CA ALA A 43 11.61 14.24 22.02
C ALA A 43 10.56 13.80 20.98
N ALA A 44 10.97 13.12 19.89
CA ALA A 44 10.07 12.62 18.87
C ALA A 44 9.04 11.62 19.44
N LYS A 45 9.48 10.73 20.34
CA LYS A 45 8.59 9.78 21.01
C LYS A 45 7.48 10.47 21.81
N ALA A 46 7.83 11.52 22.54
CA ALA A 46 6.86 12.30 23.32
C ALA A 46 5.84 12.97 22.40
N GLN A 47 6.25 13.55 21.27
CA GLN A 47 5.37 14.17 20.28
C GLN A 47 4.46 13.13 19.61
N VAL A 48 5.00 12.00 19.17
CA VAL A 48 4.21 10.88 18.61
C VAL A 48 3.12 10.43 19.58
N GLN A 49 3.50 10.20 20.83
CA GLN A 49 2.55 9.76 21.86
C GLN A 49 1.47 10.81 22.13
N GLN A 50 1.85 12.09 22.21
CA GLN A 50 0.90 13.18 22.40
C GLN A 50 -0.11 13.24 21.25
N ILE A 51 0.34 13.19 19.99
CA ILE A 51 -0.49 13.33 18.81
C ILE A 51 -1.41 12.10 18.63
N LEU A 52 -0.87 10.88 18.73
CA LEU A 52 -1.65 9.66 18.51
C LEU A 52 -2.69 9.43 19.60
N ASN A 53 -2.42 9.83 20.84
CA ASN A 53 -3.32 9.60 21.98
C ASN A 53 -4.22 10.81 22.27
N GLU A 54 -4.34 11.74 21.34
CA GLU A 54 -5.30 12.83 21.43
C GLU A 54 -6.73 12.31 21.24
N GLY A 55 -7.61 12.67 22.16
CA GLY A 55 -9.02 12.24 22.17
C GLY A 55 -9.22 10.91 22.89
N ASP A 56 -10.02 10.02 22.30
CA ASP A 56 -10.44 8.75 22.92
C ASP A 56 -9.43 7.60 22.73
N THR A 57 -8.37 7.83 21.97
CA THR A 57 -7.32 6.85 21.76
C THR A 57 -6.32 6.88 22.93
N ARG A 58 -6.05 5.73 23.54
CA ARG A 58 -5.05 5.58 24.59
C ARG A 58 -4.12 4.41 24.28
N GLY A 59 -2.82 4.62 24.50
CA GLY A 59 -1.81 3.58 24.30
C GLY A 59 -1.62 3.18 22.86
N ILE A 60 -1.89 4.11 21.90
CA ILE A 60 -1.54 3.96 20.49
C ILE A 60 -0.11 4.43 20.30
N ASP A 61 0.71 3.55 19.73
CA ASP A 61 2.06 3.76 19.26
C ASP A 61 2.08 3.65 17.72
N LEU A 62 3.23 3.83 17.09
CA LEU A 62 3.34 3.73 15.61
C LEU A 62 2.97 2.34 15.11
N ARG A 63 3.30 1.28 15.87
CA ARG A 63 2.91 -0.09 15.51
C ARG A 63 1.41 -0.25 15.38
N LYS A 64 0.65 0.30 16.32
CA LYS A 64 -0.84 0.23 16.30
C LYS A 64 -1.44 1.24 15.32
N ALA A 65 -0.75 2.34 15.06
CA ALA A 65 -1.19 3.38 14.12
C ALA A 65 -1.05 2.92 12.66
N ALA A 66 -0.03 2.12 12.36
CA ALA A 66 0.34 1.77 10.99
C ALA A 66 -0.79 1.14 10.14
N PRO A 67 -1.71 0.29 10.62
CA PRO A 67 -2.81 -0.23 9.81
C PRO A 67 -3.93 0.77 9.49
N TRP A 68 -3.91 1.99 10.04
CA TRP A 68 -5.04 2.91 9.97
C TRP A 68 -5.54 3.18 8.55
N LEU A 69 -4.62 3.37 7.59
CA LEU A 69 -5.00 3.71 6.21
C LEU A 69 -5.64 2.52 5.47
N ASP A 70 -5.33 1.29 5.85
CA ASP A 70 -6.08 0.12 5.40
C ASP A 70 -7.47 0.06 6.05
N CYS A 71 -7.58 0.45 7.31
CA CYS A 71 -8.87 0.47 8.01
C CYS A 71 -9.86 1.46 7.37
N VAL A 72 -9.41 2.53 6.71
CA VAL A 72 -10.32 3.44 6.00
C VAL A 72 -10.94 2.82 4.75
N LYS A 73 -10.40 1.70 4.24
CA LYS A 73 -10.99 0.94 3.12
C LYS A 73 -12.36 0.32 3.50
N SER A 74 -12.65 0.16 4.80
CA SER A 74 -13.98 -0.22 5.31
C SER A 74 -14.99 0.92 5.26
N VAL A 75 -14.63 2.11 4.79
CA VAL A 75 -15.57 3.20 4.58
C VAL A 75 -16.14 3.11 3.16
N VAL A 76 -17.43 2.86 3.07
CA VAL A 76 -18.16 2.74 1.81
C VAL A 76 -19.04 3.96 1.55
N ARG A 77 -19.23 4.28 0.27
CA ARG A 77 -20.17 5.32 -0.16
C ARG A 77 -21.47 4.67 -0.57
N HIS A 78 -22.58 5.10 0.04
CA HIS A 78 -23.92 4.64 -0.30
C HIS A 78 -24.54 5.43 -1.45
N ASP A 79 -25.64 4.92 -2.02
CA ASP A 79 -26.37 5.54 -3.13
C ASP A 79 -26.91 6.94 -2.79
N ASP A 80 -27.14 7.22 -1.50
CA ASP A 80 -27.52 8.55 -1.03
C ASP A 80 -26.35 9.56 -0.95
N GLY A 81 -25.15 9.12 -1.34
CA GLY A 81 -23.91 9.89 -1.33
C GLY A 81 -23.23 9.99 0.03
N ARG A 82 -23.76 9.36 1.07
CA ARG A 82 -23.17 9.37 2.40
C ARG A 82 -22.12 8.27 2.55
N PHE A 83 -21.18 8.49 3.46
CA PHE A 83 -20.12 7.57 3.78
C PHE A 83 -20.38 6.89 5.12
N HIS A 84 -20.18 5.59 5.19
CA HIS A 84 -20.35 4.79 6.39
C HIS A 84 -19.16 3.85 6.57
N TYR A 85 -18.77 3.64 7.83
CA TYR A 85 -17.82 2.58 8.16
C TYR A 85 -18.61 1.28 8.29
N GLU A 86 -18.26 0.28 7.49
CA GLU A 86 -18.93 -1.02 7.48
C GLU A 86 -17.93 -2.14 7.75
N VAL A 87 -18.31 -3.05 8.60
CA VAL A 87 -17.54 -4.26 8.87
C VAL A 87 -18.01 -5.33 7.89
N ASP A 88 -17.08 -5.89 7.13
CA ASP A 88 -17.39 -7.03 6.29
C ASP A 88 -17.57 -8.28 7.17
N PRO A 89 -18.79 -8.85 7.27
CA PRO A 89 -19.04 -9.99 8.13
C PRO A 89 -18.36 -11.28 7.67
N ASP A 90 -17.99 -11.36 6.39
CA ASP A 90 -17.32 -12.51 5.78
C ASP A 90 -15.79 -12.43 5.92
N HIS A 91 -15.26 -11.25 6.33
CA HIS A 91 -13.84 -10.96 6.44
C HIS A 91 -13.48 -10.23 7.75
N LEU A 92 -13.94 -10.78 8.87
CA LEU A 92 -13.69 -10.19 10.20
C LEU A 92 -12.20 -10.10 10.57
N GLU A 93 -11.35 -10.90 9.95
CA GLU A 93 -9.90 -10.85 10.13
C GLU A 93 -9.32 -9.48 9.75
N TYR A 94 -9.91 -8.75 8.80
CA TYR A 94 -9.48 -7.39 8.44
C TYR A 94 -9.84 -6.35 9.50
N GLU A 95 -10.79 -6.65 10.40
CA GLU A 95 -11.16 -5.75 11.50
C GLU A 95 -10.23 -5.85 12.71
N VAL A 96 -9.51 -6.96 12.86
CA VAL A 96 -8.59 -7.17 13.98
C VAL A 96 -7.53 -6.07 14.07
N PRO A 97 -6.82 -5.71 12.99
CA PRO A 97 -5.85 -4.61 13.02
C PRO A 97 -6.49 -3.24 13.28
N CYS A 98 -7.79 -3.07 13.01
CA CYS A 98 -8.53 -1.82 13.15
C CYS A 98 -9.11 -1.60 14.56
N THR A 99 -9.02 -2.61 15.43
CA THR A 99 -9.51 -2.55 16.82
C THR A 99 -9.07 -1.29 17.58
N PRO A 100 -7.84 -0.75 17.46
CA PRO A 100 -7.44 0.48 18.13
C PRO A 100 -8.29 1.71 17.78
N PHE A 101 -9.01 1.66 16.67
CA PHE A 101 -9.80 2.77 16.10
C PHE A 101 -11.33 2.53 16.18
N ASN A 102 -11.77 1.57 17.00
CA ASN A 102 -13.19 1.23 17.13
C ASN A 102 -14.04 2.27 17.87
N ALA A 103 -13.42 3.23 18.57
CA ALA A 103 -14.15 4.33 19.20
C ALA A 103 -14.92 5.14 18.14
N ALA A 104 -16.15 5.54 18.46
CA ALA A 104 -17.04 6.25 17.53
C ALA A 104 -16.38 7.50 16.90
N ARG A 105 -15.55 8.22 17.66
CA ARG A 105 -14.81 9.40 17.17
C ARG A 105 -13.76 9.01 16.12
N GLU A 106 -13.05 7.91 16.29
CA GLU A 106 -12.04 7.46 15.36
C GLU A 106 -12.67 6.90 14.07
N ARG A 107 -13.78 6.20 14.17
CA ARG A 107 -14.57 5.79 13.00
C ARG A 107 -15.14 7.00 12.24
N ALA A 108 -15.64 8.01 12.96
CA ALA A 108 -16.07 9.27 12.35
C ALA A 108 -14.91 10.01 11.67
N ARG A 109 -13.67 9.91 12.20
CA ARG A 109 -12.47 10.45 11.55
C ARG A 109 -12.20 9.76 10.21
N MET A 110 -12.32 8.42 10.15
CA MET A 110 -12.14 7.66 8.90
C MET A 110 -13.19 8.06 7.85
N VAL A 111 -14.46 8.14 8.25
CA VAL A 111 -15.57 8.57 7.39
C VAL A 111 -15.33 9.99 6.85
N ASP A 112 -14.96 10.93 7.71
CA ASP A 112 -14.62 12.31 7.33
C ASP A 112 -13.41 12.37 6.38
N TYR A 113 -12.35 11.60 6.66
CA TYR A 113 -11.16 11.53 5.82
C TYR A 113 -11.48 11.01 4.41
N VAL A 114 -12.21 9.91 4.30
CA VAL A 114 -12.63 9.35 3.02
C VAL A 114 -13.51 10.32 2.26
N GLY A 115 -14.52 10.91 2.92
CA GLY A 115 -15.42 11.88 2.29
C GLY A 115 -14.69 13.09 1.72
N ARG A 116 -13.69 13.63 2.43
CA ARG A 116 -12.87 14.77 1.97
C ARG A 116 -11.92 14.42 0.82
N ASN A 117 -11.48 13.16 0.73
CA ASN A 117 -10.52 12.70 -0.26
C ASN A 117 -11.16 11.79 -1.33
N TRP A 118 -12.47 11.73 -1.44
CA TRP A 118 -13.15 10.81 -2.36
C TRP A 118 -12.92 11.18 -3.83
N SER A 119 -13.09 12.45 -4.17
CA SER A 119 -13.09 12.94 -5.55
C SER A 119 -11.97 13.92 -5.84
N THR A 120 -10.84 13.81 -5.15
CA THR A 120 -9.72 14.73 -5.31
C THR A 120 -8.83 14.41 -6.50
N CYS A 121 -8.79 13.18 -6.96
CA CYS A 121 -8.02 12.78 -8.13
C CYS A 121 -8.84 12.66 -9.40
N SER A 122 -8.13 12.80 -10.53
CA SER A 122 -8.67 12.63 -11.87
C SER A 122 -8.43 11.23 -12.46
N TYR A 123 -7.74 10.35 -11.71
CA TYR A 123 -7.34 9.04 -12.18
C TYR A 123 -7.80 7.95 -11.20
N THR A 124 -8.50 6.96 -11.76
CA THR A 124 -8.82 5.70 -11.08
C THR A 124 -8.30 4.57 -11.97
N PRO A 125 -7.32 3.77 -11.51
CA PRO A 125 -6.62 2.81 -12.35
C PRO A 125 -7.51 1.78 -13.06
N ASP A 126 -8.65 1.46 -12.48
CA ASP A 126 -9.51 0.34 -12.92
C ASP A 126 -10.92 0.76 -13.35
N GLY A 127 -11.17 2.07 -13.53
CA GLY A 127 -12.48 2.60 -13.93
C GLY A 127 -13.59 2.42 -12.88
N PHE A 128 -13.27 1.89 -11.68
CA PHE A 128 -14.23 1.82 -10.57
C PHE A 128 -14.26 3.15 -9.81
N GLU A 129 -15.43 3.54 -9.34
CA GLU A 129 -15.59 4.65 -8.38
C GLU A 129 -15.01 4.28 -7.01
N ARG A 130 -13.70 4.08 -6.95
CA ARG A 130 -12.98 4.00 -5.68
C ARG A 130 -12.52 5.41 -5.34
N GLY A 131 -12.72 5.83 -4.11
CA GLY A 131 -12.28 7.16 -3.69
C GLY A 131 -10.79 7.39 -3.94
N CYS A 132 -10.41 8.63 -4.20
CA CYS A 132 -9.03 9.02 -4.51
C CYS A 132 -8.02 8.55 -3.46
N HIS A 133 -8.41 8.47 -2.19
CA HIS A 133 -7.55 7.99 -1.10
C HIS A 133 -6.95 6.59 -1.36
N ASN A 134 -7.54 5.77 -2.25
CA ASN A 134 -6.99 4.48 -2.62
C ASN A 134 -5.75 4.60 -3.51
N THR A 135 -5.57 5.69 -4.25
CA THR A 135 -4.36 5.92 -5.05
C THR A 135 -3.16 6.38 -4.22
N PHE A 136 -3.39 6.76 -2.95
CA PHE A 136 -2.32 7.24 -2.05
C PHE A 136 -1.32 6.16 -1.64
N HIS A 137 -1.63 4.90 -1.88
CA HIS A 137 -0.83 3.76 -1.45
C HIS A 137 0.30 3.37 -2.40
N PHE A 138 0.29 3.84 -3.66
CA PHE A 138 1.21 3.36 -4.68
C PHE A 138 1.59 4.42 -5.72
N ALA A 139 2.65 4.08 -6.49
CA ALA A 139 3.03 4.74 -7.73
C ALA A 139 3.57 3.64 -8.66
N ASP A 140 2.93 3.43 -9.82
CA ASP A 140 3.24 2.32 -10.73
C ASP A 140 4.30 2.71 -11.78
N VAL A 141 5.48 3.16 -11.34
CA VAL A 141 6.58 3.54 -12.25
C VAL A 141 7.11 2.29 -12.97
N ALA A 142 7.26 2.37 -14.29
CA ALA A 142 7.78 1.26 -15.07
C ALA A 142 9.18 0.84 -14.62
N ILE A 143 9.41 -0.47 -14.40
CA ILE A 143 10.71 -1.00 -13.91
C ILE A 143 11.88 -0.75 -14.87
N GLN A 144 11.64 -0.23 -16.05
CA GLN A 144 12.69 0.21 -16.97
C GLN A 144 13.36 1.53 -16.53
N ARG A 145 12.88 2.15 -15.44
CA ARG A 145 13.44 3.41 -14.90
C ARG A 145 14.39 3.12 -13.74
N ASP A 146 15.50 3.89 -13.70
CA ASP A 146 16.51 3.79 -12.64
C ASP A 146 16.34 4.84 -11.53
N SER A 147 15.33 5.68 -11.64
CA SER A 147 15.01 6.72 -10.65
C SER A 147 13.52 7.03 -10.67
N PHE A 148 13.00 7.49 -9.53
CA PHE A 148 11.65 8.03 -9.45
C PHE A 148 11.66 9.48 -9.99
N ASP A 149 10.81 9.77 -10.97
CA ASP A 149 10.54 11.11 -11.48
C ASP A 149 9.03 11.27 -11.72
N ARG A 150 8.48 12.42 -11.33
CA ARG A 150 7.05 12.71 -11.47
C ARG A 150 6.58 12.89 -12.92
N ASN A 151 7.49 12.93 -13.87
CA ASN A 151 7.18 13.00 -15.30
C ASN A 151 6.99 11.60 -15.92
N PHE A 152 7.34 10.52 -15.22
CA PHE A 152 7.15 9.17 -15.71
C PHE A 152 5.67 8.76 -15.65
N GLN A 153 5.29 7.93 -16.61
CA GLN A 153 3.99 7.26 -16.59
C GLN A 153 3.88 6.40 -15.33
N GLY A 154 2.68 6.25 -14.80
CA GLY A 154 2.43 5.55 -13.54
C GLY A 154 2.56 6.40 -12.29
N THR A 155 3.20 7.59 -12.37
CA THR A 155 3.09 8.60 -11.31
C THR A 155 1.81 9.41 -11.47
N ASN A 156 1.28 9.91 -10.36
CA ASN A 156 0.14 10.84 -10.38
C ASN A 156 0.26 11.86 -9.26
N PRO A 157 -0.46 13.00 -9.36
CA PRO A 157 -0.41 14.05 -8.33
C PRO A 157 -0.80 13.60 -6.92
N HIS A 158 -1.47 12.47 -6.80
CA HIS A 158 -2.01 11.92 -5.55
C HIS A 158 -1.44 10.53 -5.25
N ASP A 159 -0.25 10.24 -5.76
CA ASP A 159 0.44 9.00 -5.49
C ASP A 159 1.04 8.97 -4.06
N LEU A 160 1.59 7.83 -3.71
CA LEU A 160 2.26 7.54 -2.44
C LEU A 160 3.30 8.61 -2.07
N VAL A 161 4.17 8.99 -3.02
CA VAL A 161 5.29 9.93 -2.77
C VAL A 161 4.77 11.34 -2.52
N ALA A 162 3.72 11.75 -3.26
CA ALA A 162 3.06 13.03 -3.06
C ALA A 162 2.35 13.08 -1.70
N THR A 163 1.67 12.00 -1.31
CA THR A 163 0.95 11.91 -0.04
C THR A 163 1.91 11.98 1.15
N ILE A 164 3.03 11.27 1.10
CA ILE A 164 4.08 11.37 2.13
C ILE A 164 4.59 12.82 2.23
N SER A 165 4.88 13.47 1.09
CA SER A 165 5.36 14.86 1.07
C SER A 165 4.33 15.83 1.68
N ALA A 166 3.04 15.62 1.41
CA ALA A 166 1.95 16.40 2.00
C ALA A 166 1.86 16.18 3.53
N ALA A 167 1.96 14.93 3.99
CA ALA A 167 1.92 14.61 5.41
C ALA A 167 3.12 15.20 6.18
N ILE A 168 4.32 15.19 5.59
CA ILE A 168 5.52 15.83 6.16
C ILE A 168 5.26 17.35 6.35
N ALA A 169 4.73 18.01 5.32
CA ALA A 169 4.44 19.44 5.40
C ALA A 169 3.47 19.76 6.54
N VAL A 170 2.39 18.98 6.71
CA VAL A 170 1.43 19.16 7.80
C VAL A 170 2.08 18.97 9.17
N LEU A 171 2.94 17.96 9.36
CA LEU A 171 3.64 17.77 10.63
C LEU A 171 4.61 18.91 10.95
N GLN A 172 5.26 19.48 9.93
CA GLN A 172 6.13 20.64 10.07
C GLN A 172 5.36 21.96 10.23
N GLY A 173 4.02 21.97 10.08
CA GLY A 173 3.22 23.19 10.08
C GLY A 173 3.46 24.06 8.86
N LYS A 174 3.89 23.48 7.75
CA LYS A 174 4.08 24.14 6.45
C LYS A 174 2.86 23.95 5.54
N PRO A 175 2.66 24.82 4.54
CA PRO A 175 1.69 24.58 3.49
C PRO A 175 2.00 23.26 2.76
N ILE A 176 0.96 22.53 2.38
CA ILE A 176 1.11 21.32 1.54
C ILE A 176 1.64 21.78 0.16
N PRO A 177 2.72 21.14 -0.35
CA PRO A 177 3.25 21.51 -1.66
C PRO A 177 2.29 21.10 -2.79
N PRO A 178 2.27 21.83 -3.93
CA PRO A 178 1.56 21.37 -5.11
C PRO A 178 2.15 20.03 -5.62
N PRO A 179 1.38 19.20 -6.35
CA PRO A 179 0.01 19.48 -6.79
C PRO A 179 -1.03 19.25 -5.70
N PHE A 180 -2.10 20.06 -5.74
CA PHE A 180 -3.25 19.89 -4.86
C PHE A 180 -4.35 19.10 -5.57
N PRO A 181 -5.30 18.52 -4.82
CA PRO A 181 -5.58 18.68 -3.40
C PRO A 181 -5.40 17.41 -2.58
N PHE A 182 -4.68 17.50 -1.47
CA PHE A 182 -4.81 16.54 -0.38
C PHE A 182 -5.59 17.20 0.76
N SER A 183 -6.55 16.51 1.35
CA SER A 183 -7.24 17.00 2.53
C SER A 183 -6.75 16.25 3.76
N ILE A 184 -5.64 16.71 4.34
CA ILE A 184 -5.10 16.22 5.62
C ILE A 184 -5.49 17.22 6.70
N LYS A 185 -6.35 16.81 7.62
CA LYS A 185 -7.05 17.70 8.55
C LYS A 185 -6.17 18.24 9.68
N ASP A 186 -5.30 17.38 10.22
CA ASP A 186 -4.51 17.67 11.40
C ASP A 186 -3.23 16.82 11.46
N LYS A 187 -2.38 17.08 12.46
CA LYS A 187 -1.14 16.34 12.68
C LYS A 187 -1.37 14.86 12.99
N LYS A 188 -2.48 14.50 13.62
CA LYS A 188 -2.82 13.11 13.88
C LYS A 188 -3.07 12.36 12.58
N GLU A 189 -3.86 12.91 11.68
CA GLU A 189 -4.11 12.34 10.37
C GLU A 189 -2.82 12.21 9.56
N ALA A 190 -1.97 13.26 9.53
CA ALA A 190 -0.67 13.21 8.88
C ALA A 190 0.24 12.11 9.45
N LEU A 191 0.26 11.92 10.76
CA LEU A 191 1.07 10.88 11.41
C LEU A 191 0.53 9.48 11.14
N LEU A 192 -0.80 9.29 11.12
CA LEU A 192 -1.45 8.04 10.75
C LEU A 192 -1.12 7.65 9.31
N LEU A 193 -1.17 8.61 8.38
CA LEU A 193 -0.74 8.42 6.99
C LEU A 193 0.71 8.00 6.90
N LEU A 194 1.64 8.73 7.54
CA LEU A 194 3.06 8.39 7.50
C LEU A 194 3.36 7.03 8.11
N ALA A 195 2.72 6.67 9.23
CA ALA A 195 2.91 5.38 9.88
C ALA A 195 2.59 4.21 8.94
N HIS A 196 1.63 4.37 8.03
CA HIS A 196 1.26 3.39 7.01
C HIS A 196 2.14 3.50 5.76
N LEU A 197 2.15 4.68 5.14
CA LEU A 197 2.75 4.90 3.82
C LEU A 197 4.27 4.69 3.80
N MET A 198 4.94 4.78 4.95
CA MET A 198 6.35 4.40 5.03
C MET A 198 6.56 2.89 4.88
N GLY A 199 5.57 2.08 5.21
CA GLY A 199 5.54 0.68 4.83
C GLY A 199 5.39 0.51 3.32
N ASP A 200 4.34 1.10 2.73
CA ASP A 200 4.04 1.04 1.30
C ASP A 200 5.23 1.48 0.46
N LEU A 201 5.86 2.61 0.83
CA LEU A 201 7.02 3.14 0.13
C LEU A 201 8.19 2.15 0.05
N HIS A 202 8.27 1.20 0.98
CA HIS A 202 9.31 0.18 1.02
C HIS A 202 8.86 -1.20 0.53
N GLN A 203 7.62 -1.34 0.06
CA GLN A 203 7.16 -2.51 -0.69
C GLN A 203 7.46 -2.29 -2.17
N PRO A 204 8.32 -3.12 -2.81
CA PRO A 204 8.83 -2.84 -4.16
C PRO A 204 7.73 -2.66 -5.21
N LEU A 205 6.66 -3.44 -5.15
CA LEU A 205 5.55 -3.40 -6.12
C LEU A 205 4.60 -2.21 -5.91
N HIS A 206 4.76 -1.45 -4.83
CA HIS A 206 4.06 -0.17 -4.63
C HIS A 206 4.73 1.02 -5.33
N ILE A 207 5.96 0.82 -5.82
CA ILE A 207 6.71 1.88 -6.54
C ILE A 207 7.00 1.46 -7.96
N GLY A 208 7.48 0.22 -8.17
CA GLY A 208 7.82 -0.31 -9.47
C GLY A 208 6.76 -1.27 -10.00
N SER A 209 6.39 -1.12 -11.26
CA SER A 209 5.42 -1.99 -11.93
C SER A 209 5.95 -2.46 -13.29
N VAL A 210 5.53 -3.64 -13.70
CA VAL A 210 5.65 -4.10 -15.09
C VAL A 210 4.38 -3.74 -15.86
N TYR A 211 4.55 -3.40 -17.12
CA TYR A 211 3.47 -3.24 -18.09
C TYR A 211 3.63 -4.33 -19.13
N LEU A 212 2.57 -5.03 -19.47
CA LEU A 212 2.62 -6.24 -20.29
C LEU A 212 1.67 -6.13 -21.48
N ASP A 213 2.14 -6.55 -22.67
CA ASP A 213 1.25 -6.74 -23.81
C ASP A 213 0.34 -7.98 -23.59
N PRO A 214 -0.65 -8.21 -24.46
CA PRO A 214 -1.51 -9.39 -24.36
C PRO A 214 -0.77 -10.74 -24.41
N ASP A 215 0.45 -10.78 -24.95
CA ASP A 215 1.29 -11.99 -25.00
C ASP A 215 2.17 -12.16 -23.75
N GLY A 216 2.15 -11.20 -22.82
CA GLY A 216 2.95 -11.20 -21.59
C GLY A 216 4.38 -10.63 -21.75
N ARG A 217 4.63 -9.88 -22.86
CA ARG A 217 5.92 -9.22 -23.04
C ARG A 217 5.91 -7.83 -22.39
N LEU A 218 7.05 -7.45 -21.84
CA LEU A 218 7.24 -6.12 -21.27
C LEU A 218 7.04 -5.01 -22.32
N VAL A 219 6.23 -4.02 -21.99
CA VAL A 219 6.09 -2.77 -22.72
C VAL A 219 6.56 -1.59 -21.86
N ASP A 220 6.97 -0.52 -22.49
CA ASP A 220 7.44 0.70 -21.81
C ASP A 220 6.43 1.83 -22.05
N PRO A 221 5.62 2.20 -21.03
CA PRO A 221 4.61 3.23 -21.18
C PRO A 221 5.21 4.63 -21.39
N ASP A 222 6.45 4.88 -20.93
CA ASP A 222 7.11 6.17 -21.14
C ASP A 222 7.55 6.35 -22.61
N VAL A 223 7.96 5.27 -23.28
CA VAL A 223 8.24 5.29 -24.73
C VAL A 223 6.95 5.49 -25.52
N ALA A 224 5.85 4.90 -25.07
CA ALA A 224 4.54 5.09 -25.68
C ALA A 224 3.90 6.44 -25.33
N HIS A 225 4.44 7.17 -24.34
CA HIS A 225 3.90 8.40 -23.75
C HIS A 225 2.46 8.26 -23.21
N LYS A 226 2.03 7.05 -22.90
CA LYS A 226 0.71 6.72 -22.32
C LYS A 226 0.72 5.34 -21.70
N ILE A 227 -0.21 5.15 -20.78
CA ILE A 227 -0.57 3.83 -20.30
C ILE A 227 -1.80 3.36 -21.05
N GLU A 228 -1.70 2.19 -21.70
CA GLU A 228 -2.86 1.50 -22.25
C GLU A 228 -3.47 0.64 -21.14
N PRO A 229 -4.77 0.79 -20.80
CA PRO A 229 -5.38 0.08 -19.67
C PRO A 229 -5.25 -1.45 -19.74
N GLU A 230 -5.19 -2.02 -20.95
CA GLU A 230 -4.98 -3.45 -21.14
C GLU A 230 -3.57 -3.93 -20.78
N THR A 231 -2.59 -3.04 -20.67
CA THR A 231 -1.19 -3.36 -20.32
C THR A 231 -0.89 -3.23 -18.84
N GLU A 232 -1.79 -2.58 -18.08
CA GLU A 232 -1.59 -2.36 -16.65
C GLU A 232 -1.63 -3.67 -15.86
N THR A 233 -0.60 -3.89 -15.04
CA THR A 233 -0.56 -5.00 -14.08
C THR A 233 -0.96 -4.57 -12.68
N ILE A 234 -1.15 -3.29 -12.44
CA ILE A 234 -1.57 -2.70 -11.15
C ILE A 234 -0.63 -3.18 -10.02
N GLY A 235 0.68 -2.91 -10.16
CA GLY A 235 1.68 -3.38 -9.21
C GLY A 235 1.71 -4.91 -9.02
N GLY A 236 1.27 -5.69 -10.03
CA GLY A 236 1.20 -7.15 -9.93
C GLY A 236 -0.17 -7.71 -9.50
N ASN A 237 -1.16 -6.87 -9.18
CA ASN A 237 -2.51 -7.33 -8.83
C ASN A 237 -3.24 -8.04 -9.98
N ALA A 238 -2.94 -7.68 -11.23
CA ALA A 238 -3.49 -8.34 -12.41
C ALA A 238 -2.68 -9.58 -12.85
N ILE A 239 -1.66 -9.98 -12.09
CA ILE A 239 -0.81 -11.15 -12.35
C ILE A 239 -1.14 -12.22 -11.34
N GLN A 240 -1.69 -13.35 -11.81
CA GLN A 240 -1.97 -14.50 -10.97
C GLN A 240 -0.64 -15.19 -10.59
N ASP A 241 -0.47 -15.52 -9.31
CA ASP A 241 0.56 -16.47 -8.89
C ASP A 241 0.19 -17.85 -9.41
N GLY A 242 1.08 -18.44 -10.23
CA GLY A 242 0.87 -19.76 -10.83
C GLY A 242 0.95 -20.92 -9.84
N VAL A 243 1.29 -20.66 -8.58
CA VAL A 243 1.41 -21.68 -7.53
C VAL A 243 0.15 -21.64 -6.68
N ALA A 244 -0.79 -22.55 -6.99
CA ALA A 244 -1.98 -22.73 -6.18
C ALA A 244 -1.61 -23.28 -4.80
N VAL A 245 -1.43 -22.42 -3.82
CA VAL A 245 -1.40 -22.79 -2.40
C VAL A 245 -2.81 -22.57 -1.85
N SER A 246 -3.59 -23.65 -1.74
CA SER A 246 -5.01 -23.63 -1.38
C SER A 246 -5.95 -23.09 -2.49
N PHE A 247 -7.27 -23.22 -2.27
CA PHE A 247 -8.33 -22.90 -3.22
C PHE A 247 -8.50 -21.39 -3.57
N GLN A 248 -7.58 -20.54 -3.13
CA GLN A 248 -7.54 -19.12 -3.48
C GLN A 248 -6.38 -18.88 -4.45
N THR A 249 -6.70 -18.30 -5.59
CA THR A 249 -5.72 -17.81 -6.56
C THR A 249 -5.15 -16.49 -6.03
N LEU A 250 -3.98 -16.56 -5.41
CA LEU A 250 -3.25 -15.37 -4.98
C LEU A 250 -2.67 -14.68 -6.23
N ASN A 251 -2.51 -13.36 -6.15
CA ASN A 251 -1.80 -12.60 -7.16
C ASN A 251 -0.37 -12.28 -6.70
N LEU A 252 0.49 -11.87 -7.63
CA LEU A 252 1.88 -11.56 -7.33
C LEU A 252 2.03 -10.42 -6.32
N HIS A 253 1.12 -9.45 -6.34
CA HIS A 253 1.14 -8.34 -5.38
C HIS A 253 0.92 -8.86 -3.95
N HIS A 254 -0.06 -9.73 -3.76
CA HIS A 254 -0.36 -10.32 -2.45
C HIS A 254 0.83 -11.13 -1.89
N GLU A 255 1.56 -11.87 -2.75
CA GLU A 255 2.79 -12.56 -2.34
C GLU A 255 3.83 -11.57 -1.78
N TRP A 256 3.92 -10.36 -2.34
CA TRP A 256 4.83 -9.33 -1.85
C TRP A 256 4.33 -8.59 -0.61
N ASP A 257 3.03 -8.56 -0.37
CA ASP A 257 2.42 -8.00 0.83
C ASP A 257 2.59 -8.89 2.06
N ASP A 258 2.72 -10.18 1.85
CA ASP A 258 3.02 -11.13 2.92
C ASP A 258 4.46 -10.96 3.41
N ILE A 259 4.63 -10.90 4.72
CA ILE A 259 5.97 -10.89 5.34
C ILE A 259 6.47 -12.33 5.54
N PRO A 260 7.81 -12.54 5.67
CA PRO A 260 8.34 -13.86 6.00
C PRO A 260 7.65 -14.49 7.21
N THR A 261 7.23 -15.74 7.07
CA THR A 261 6.32 -16.43 8.02
C THR A 261 6.85 -16.58 9.45
N ASP A 262 8.17 -16.49 9.62
CA ASP A 262 8.83 -16.49 10.94
C ASP A 262 8.82 -15.13 11.64
N LEU A 263 8.41 -14.06 10.92
CA LEU A 263 8.22 -12.73 11.50
C LEU A 263 6.79 -12.59 12.04
N GLY A 264 6.69 -12.18 13.31
CA GLY A 264 5.43 -11.68 13.84
C GLY A 264 5.23 -10.20 13.50
N ASP A 265 4.23 -9.56 14.12
CA ASP A 265 3.91 -8.15 13.93
C ASP A 265 4.68 -7.20 14.88
N ALA A 266 5.87 -7.61 15.34
CA ALA A 266 6.73 -6.85 16.26
C ALA A 266 8.16 -6.72 15.72
N ALA A 267 8.86 -5.69 16.16
CA ALA A 267 10.26 -5.50 15.82
C ALA A 267 11.14 -6.53 16.56
N THR A 268 11.73 -7.47 15.83
CA THR A 268 12.76 -8.36 16.36
C THR A 268 14.08 -7.61 16.57
N SER A 269 14.97 -8.14 17.42
CA SER A 269 16.29 -7.52 17.63
C SER A 269 17.08 -7.45 16.32
N GLU A 270 16.99 -8.48 15.49
CA GLU A 270 17.64 -8.56 14.18
C GLU A 270 17.17 -7.44 13.24
N LEU A 271 15.84 -7.22 13.12
CA LEU A 271 15.28 -6.15 12.31
C LEU A 271 15.67 -4.76 12.84
N VAL A 272 15.68 -4.58 14.16
CA VAL A 272 16.11 -3.31 14.78
C VAL A 272 17.60 -3.04 14.52
N ASP A 273 18.46 -4.06 14.61
CA ASP A 273 19.88 -3.89 14.33
C ASP A 273 20.15 -3.65 12.83
N ALA A 274 19.42 -4.32 11.95
CA ALA A 274 19.43 -4.01 10.51
C ALA A 274 18.96 -2.57 10.23
N ALA A 275 17.92 -2.10 10.93
CA ALA A 275 17.42 -0.73 10.80
C ALA A 275 18.43 0.32 11.27
N LYS A 276 19.16 0.08 12.36
CA LYS A 276 20.24 0.96 12.82
C LYS A 276 21.42 1.06 11.84
N ALA A 277 21.60 0.04 11.01
CA ALA A 277 22.63 0.01 9.98
C ALA A 277 22.25 0.73 8.68
N VAL A 278 20.99 1.18 8.54
CA VAL A 278 20.55 1.98 7.39
C VAL A 278 21.25 3.32 7.42
N PRO A 279 21.94 3.73 6.33
CA PRO A 279 22.61 5.02 6.28
C PRO A 279 21.62 6.18 6.40
N PRO A 280 22.00 7.27 7.05
CA PRO A 280 21.19 8.47 7.13
C PRO A 280 20.85 9.02 5.74
N SER A 281 19.62 9.52 5.58
CA SER A 281 19.16 10.13 4.34
C SER A 281 19.85 11.47 4.08
N PRO A 282 20.38 11.73 2.88
CA PRO A 282 21.05 12.98 2.60
C PRO A 282 20.05 14.13 2.40
N GLY A 283 20.49 15.35 2.72
CA GLY A 283 19.71 16.56 2.47
C GLY A 283 18.56 16.80 3.44
N LEU A 284 17.58 17.56 3.01
CA LEU A 284 16.44 17.96 3.83
C LEU A 284 15.30 16.94 3.75
N PRO A 285 14.51 16.79 4.83
CA PRO A 285 13.39 15.84 4.88
C PRO A 285 12.39 15.93 3.72
N GLU A 286 12.20 17.12 3.15
CA GLU A 286 11.32 17.36 2.02
C GLU A 286 11.76 16.64 0.73
N ALA A 287 13.04 16.35 0.57
CA ALA A 287 13.58 15.64 -0.59
C ALA A 287 13.61 14.11 -0.40
N TRP A 288 13.44 13.62 0.83
CA TRP A 288 13.60 12.20 1.13
C TRP A 288 12.59 11.29 0.45
N PRO A 289 11.29 11.65 0.34
CA PRO A 289 10.30 10.75 -0.28
C PRO A 289 10.69 10.32 -1.71
N VAL A 290 11.19 11.25 -2.53
CA VAL A 290 11.65 10.96 -3.90
C VAL A 290 12.91 10.10 -3.91
N ALA A 291 13.86 10.38 -3.02
CA ALA A 291 15.09 9.60 -2.90
C ALA A 291 14.79 8.15 -2.44
N TRP A 292 13.87 7.98 -1.48
CA TRP A 292 13.45 6.67 -1.00
C TRP A 292 12.64 5.89 -2.03
N ALA A 293 11.77 6.58 -2.81
CA ALA A 293 11.06 5.97 -3.93
C ALA A 293 12.04 5.48 -5.01
N THR A 294 13.09 6.24 -5.30
CA THR A 294 14.17 5.81 -6.21
C THR A 294 14.86 4.54 -5.69
N ASP A 295 15.21 4.51 -4.39
CA ASP A 295 15.83 3.32 -3.77
C ASP A 295 14.91 2.09 -3.85
N THR A 296 13.59 2.26 -3.63
CA THR A 296 12.63 1.17 -3.72
C THR A 296 12.37 0.73 -5.16
N LEU A 297 12.35 1.65 -6.13
CA LEU A 297 12.24 1.32 -7.55
C LEU A 297 13.41 0.43 -8.01
N LEU A 298 14.63 0.73 -7.57
CA LEU A 298 15.79 -0.12 -7.86
C LEU A 298 15.65 -1.53 -7.22
N VAL A 299 15.02 -1.63 -6.06
CA VAL A 299 14.71 -2.94 -5.45
C VAL A 299 13.60 -3.67 -6.22
N ALA A 300 12.68 -2.94 -6.86
CA ALA A 300 11.65 -3.56 -7.71
C ALA A 300 12.27 -4.28 -8.93
N HIS A 301 13.41 -3.83 -9.45
CA HIS A 301 14.14 -4.57 -10.48
C HIS A 301 14.49 -6.00 -10.00
N ASP A 302 14.94 -6.14 -8.76
CA ASP A 302 15.23 -7.46 -8.18
C ASP A 302 13.95 -8.27 -7.90
N ALA A 303 12.85 -7.59 -7.54
CA ALA A 303 11.55 -8.23 -7.29
C ALA A 303 10.94 -8.86 -8.55
N PHE A 304 11.17 -8.28 -9.72
CA PHE A 304 10.71 -8.81 -11.00
C PHE A 304 11.74 -9.66 -11.74
N LYS A 305 12.94 -9.81 -11.21
CA LYS A 305 14.02 -10.57 -11.84
C LYS A 305 13.72 -12.06 -11.88
N GLY A 306 13.94 -12.68 -13.05
CA GLY A 306 13.70 -14.13 -13.24
C GLY A 306 12.22 -14.49 -13.34
N LEU A 307 11.34 -13.50 -13.50
CA LEU A 307 9.92 -13.72 -13.76
C LEU A 307 9.62 -13.65 -15.26
N GLY A 308 8.79 -14.58 -15.73
CA GLY A 308 8.13 -14.53 -17.02
C GLY A 308 6.62 -14.41 -16.84
N PHE A 309 5.93 -13.96 -17.87
CA PHE A 309 4.49 -13.74 -17.81
C PHE A 309 3.82 -14.40 -19.01
N LYS A 310 2.67 -15.02 -18.78
CA LYS A 310 1.85 -15.66 -19.82
C LYS A 310 0.41 -15.21 -19.68
N PRO A 311 -0.33 -15.03 -20.80
CA PRO A 311 -1.74 -14.70 -20.72
C PRO A 311 -2.55 -15.82 -20.06
N THR A 312 -3.61 -15.45 -19.32
CA THR A 312 -4.59 -16.41 -18.82
C THR A 312 -5.54 -16.85 -19.93
N SER A 313 -6.03 -18.10 -19.88
CA SER A 313 -7.02 -18.60 -20.84
C SER A 313 -8.13 -19.38 -20.11
N PRO A 314 -9.41 -18.97 -20.22
CA PRO A 314 -9.91 -17.73 -20.82
C PRO A 314 -9.47 -16.50 -20.03
N PRO A 315 -9.55 -15.30 -20.62
CA PRO A 315 -9.23 -14.07 -19.90
C PRO A 315 -10.06 -13.98 -18.63
N ALA A 316 -9.37 -13.96 -17.50
CA ALA A 316 -9.96 -13.80 -16.17
C ALA A 316 -9.69 -12.40 -15.66
N GLN A 317 -10.11 -12.10 -14.42
CA GLN A 317 -9.79 -10.85 -13.74
C GLN A 317 -8.26 -10.64 -13.66
N ASN A 318 -7.49 -11.71 -13.42
CA ASN A 318 -6.04 -11.71 -13.59
C ASN A 318 -5.75 -11.96 -15.07
N LYS A 319 -5.12 -10.99 -15.73
CA LYS A 319 -4.83 -11.02 -17.16
C LYS A 319 -3.66 -11.93 -17.51
N TRP A 320 -2.72 -12.12 -16.57
CA TRP A 320 -1.50 -12.90 -16.76
C TRP A 320 -1.26 -13.87 -15.60
N ILE A 321 -0.44 -14.87 -15.87
CA ILE A 321 0.09 -15.82 -14.89
C ILE A 321 1.61 -15.62 -14.83
N VAL A 322 2.18 -15.48 -13.64
CA VAL A 322 3.62 -15.42 -13.45
C VAL A 322 4.23 -16.82 -13.63
N THR A 323 5.42 -16.88 -14.22
CA THR A 323 6.27 -18.06 -14.28
C THR A 323 7.63 -17.72 -13.72
N PHE A 324 8.26 -18.68 -13.03
CA PHE A 324 9.53 -18.50 -12.35
C PHE A 324 10.61 -19.33 -13.04
N ASP A 325 11.83 -18.79 -13.17
CA ASP A 325 13.00 -19.56 -13.58
C ASP A 325 13.31 -20.64 -12.53
N ASN A 326 13.29 -20.26 -11.25
CA ASN A 326 13.33 -21.15 -10.09
C ASN A 326 12.49 -20.56 -8.96
N HIS A 327 11.34 -21.16 -8.67
CA HIS A 327 10.40 -20.66 -7.69
C HIS A 327 10.97 -20.61 -6.26
N MET A 328 11.71 -21.65 -5.85
CA MET A 328 12.29 -21.71 -4.50
C MET A 328 13.36 -20.63 -4.28
N ASP A 329 14.21 -20.40 -5.26
CA ASP A 329 15.23 -19.35 -5.20
C ASP A 329 14.57 -17.96 -5.19
N TYR A 330 13.46 -17.79 -5.93
CA TYR A 330 12.68 -16.56 -5.92
C TYR A 330 12.11 -16.28 -4.53
N LEU A 331 11.48 -17.25 -3.87
CA LEU A 331 10.93 -17.10 -2.53
C LEU A 331 12.00 -16.74 -1.49
N GLN A 332 13.16 -17.39 -1.54
CA GLN A 332 14.28 -17.07 -0.63
C GLN A 332 14.80 -15.65 -0.87
N THR A 333 14.88 -15.23 -2.13
CA THR A 333 15.33 -13.89 -2.49
C THR A 333 14.32 -12.83 -2.06
N SER A 334 13.03 -13.07 -2.32
CA SER A 334 11.95 -12.17 -1.92
C SER A 334 11.89 -11.98 -0.40
N ASP A 335 12.02 -13.05 0.38
CA ASP A 335 12.09 -13.00 1.84
C ASP A 335 13.26 -12.15 2.34
N ALA A 336 14.43 -12.31 1.74
CA ALA A 336 15.61 -11.52 2.09
C ALA A 336 15.41 -10.02 1.75
N ILE A 337 14.77 -9.72 0.62
CA ILE A 337 14.41 -8.35 0.23
C ILE A 337 13.37 -7.77 1.20
N LYS A 338 12.31 -8.48 1.48
CA LYS A 338 11.21 -8.09 2.40
C LYS A 338 11.79 -7.68 3.77
N ARG A 339 12.67 -8.49 4.37
CA ARG A 339 13.33 -8.17 5.66
C ARG A 339 14.11 -6.86 5.60
N LYS A 340 14.88 -6.65 4.53
CA LYS A 340 15.65 -5.41 4.34
C LYS A 340 14.73 -4.19 4.18
N GLN A 341 13.64 -4.33 3.43
CA GLN A 341 12.71 -3.24 3.18
C GLN A 341 11.90 -2.90 4.44
N LEU A 342 11.48 -3.87 5.22
CA LEU A 342 10.85 -3.64 6.53
C LEU A 342 11.77 -2.87 7.48
N ALA A 343 13.05 -3.27 7.54
CA ALA A 343 14.04 -2.57 8.35
C ALA A 343 14.26 -1.12 7.86
N LYS A 344 14.41 -0.90 6.55
CA LYS A 344 14.53 0.43 5.95
C LYS A 344 13.29 1.29 6.23
N GLY A 345 12.09 0.76 6.04
CA GLY A 345 10.84 1.49 6.30
C GLY A 345 10.75 2.00 7.72
N GLY A 346 11.06 1.12 8.70
CA GLY A 346 11.07 1.51 10.11
C GLY A 346 12.17 2.52 10.46
N ALA A 347 13.38 2.34 9.93
CA ALA A 347 14.49 3.26 10.11
C ALA A 347 14.17 4.67 9.58
N ARG A 348 13.67 4.75 8.36
CA ARG A 348 13.36 6.01 7.66
C ARG A 348 12.14 6.71 8.26
N LEU A 349 11.14 5.98 8.75
CA LEU A 349 10.06 6.56 9.53
C LEU A 349 10.57 7.22 10.80
N ALA A 350 11.43 6.52 11.55
CA ALA A 350 12.03 7.09 12.75
C ALA A 350 12.95 8.29 12.44
N GLU A 351 13.79 8.18 11.41
CA GLU A 351 14.67 9.27 10.97
C GLU A 351 13.87 10.54 10.65
N LEU A 352 12.77 10.39 9.88
CA LEU A 352 11.90 11.49 9.52
C LEU A 352 11.28 12.16 10.74
N LEU A 353 10.71 11.37 11.65
CA LEU A 353 10.05 11.90 12.84
C LEU A 353 11.07 12.54 13.80
N ASN A 354 12.27 11.96 13.92
CA ASN A 354 13.37 12.55 14.70
C ASN A 354 13.86 13.87 14.08
N ALA A 355 13.86 14.01 12.76
CA ALA A 355 14.24 15.25 12.08
C ALA A 355 13.17 16.35 12.23
N ILE A 356 11.88 15.98 12.29
CA ILE A 356 10.78 16.93 12.49
C ILE A 356 10.73 17.41 13.95
N TRP A 357 11.03 16.55 14.91
CA TRP A 357 10.94 16.83 16.36
C TRP A 357 12.27 16.60 17.06
N GLN A 358 13.19 17.53 16.86
CA GLN A 358 14.52 17.56 17.49
C GLN A 358 14.46 17.98 18.97
#